data_90b90f0dc2a9ae2d2d9adf6a6d7e580e
#
_entry.id   90b90f0dc2a9ae2d2d9adf6a6d7e580e
#
_cell.length_a   1.000
_cell.length_b   1.000
_cell.length_c   1.000
_cell.angle_alpha   90.00
_cell.angle_beta   90.00
_cell.angle_gamma   90.00
#
_symmetry.space_group_name_H-M   'P 1'
#
loop_
_entity.id
_entity.type
_entity.pdbx_description
1 polymer ?
#
loop_
_entity_poly.entity_id
_entity_poly.type
_entity_poly.pdbx_seq_one_letter_code
_entity_poly.pdbx_strand_id
1 'polypeptide(L)'
;MSPNAPQYVPGHQLLAGKNAVVTAAAGTGIGFAAAKRCIEEGARVLISDIHERRLGEAVDRLEAETGQRPASALCNVTIEADVANLVATAVRELGGIDVMINNAGLGGTANLVDMTDDQWNVVIDVTLNGTMRATRAVLRHMIERGSGGAIVNNASVVGWRAQAGQAHYAAAKAGVMALTRCAAMEAAPHGIRVNCVAPSLAMHPFLAKVSTQEFLDSLISLEAFNRPAETWEIANVMVFLASDYSSYMTGEVLAVSNQHP
;
A
#
# COMPACT_ATOMS: atom_id res chain seq x y z
N MET A 1 2.36 1.58 -20.28
CA MET A 1 3.53 2.36 -19.79
C MET A 1 3.49 3.75 -20.41
N SER A 2 3.78 4.76 -19.63
CA SER A 2 3.96 6.12 -20.16
C SER A 2 5.14 6.12 -21.16
N PRO A 3 5.08 6.85 -22.30
CA PRO A 3 6.16 6.85 -23.29
C PRO A 3 7.51 7.32 -22.74
N ASN A 4 7.52 8.00 -21.62
CA ASN A 4 8.72 8.51 -20.95
C ASN A 4 9.05 7.77 -19.64
N ALA A 5 8.41 6.64 -19.34
CA ALA A 5 8.76 5.84 -18.18
C ALA A 5 10.14 5.18 -18.38
N PRO A 6 10.98 5.10 -17.34
CA PRO A 6 12.25 4.38 -17.43
C PRO A 6 12.02 2.88 -17.61
N GLN A 7 13.06 2.16 -17.97
CA GLN A 7 13.02 0.71 -18.02
C GLN A 7 12.72 0.13 -16.64
N TYR A 8 11.93 -0.95 -16.64
CA TYR A 8 11.67 -1.73 -15.44
C TYR A 8 12.97 -2.34 -14.89
N VAL A 9 13.22 -2.14 -13.61
CA VAL A 9 14.46 -2.60 -12.96
C VAL A 9 14.28 -4.04 -12.49
N PRO A 10 15.20 -4.97 -12.80
CA PRO A 10 15.13 -6.35 -12.32
C PRO A 10 15.26 -6.43 -10.78
N GLY A 11 14.84 -7.55 -10.19
CA GLY A 11 14.98 -7.81 -8.75
C GLY A 11 16.44 -8.02 -8.33
N HIS A 12 16.75 -7.65 -7.08
CA HIS A 12 18.07 -7.72 -6.47
C HIS A 12 18.10 -8.56 -5.19
N GLN A 13 17.05 -9.36 -4.95
CA GLN A 13 16.91 -10.23 -3.78
C GLN A 13 16.84 -9.46 -2.44
N LEU A 14 16.31 -8.22 -2.47
CA LEU A 14 16.21 -7.37 -1.28
C LEU A 14 15.34 -7.93 -0.16
N LEU A 15 14.41 -8.84 -0.51
CA LEU A 15 13.50 -9.51 0.43
C LEU A 15 13.69 -11.03 0.44
N ALA A 16 14.87 -11.52 0.05
CA ALA A 16 15.16 -12.96 0.02
C ALA A 16 14.87 -13.60 1.38
N GLY A 17 14.04 -14.66 1.38
CA GLY A 17 13.65 -15.40 2.57
C GLY A 17 12.65 -14.69 3.49
N LYS A 18 12.14 -13.51 3.14
CA LYS A 18 11.10 -12.79 3.89
C LYS A 18 9.71 -13.25 3.49
N ASN A 19 8.77 -13.18 4.42
CA ASN A 19 7.35 -13.41 4.22
C ASN A 19 6.62 -12.06 4.19
N ALA A 20 6.01 -11.72 3.06
CA ALA A 20 5.35 -10.44 2.87
C ALA A 20 3.83 -10.59 2.72
N VAL A 21 3.08 -9.71 3.34
CA VAL A 21 1.62 -9.60 3.19
C VAL A 21 1.29 -8.25 2.55
N VAL A 22 0.43 -8.26 1.52
CA VAL A 22 0.01 -7.04 0.81
C VAL A 22 -1.52 -6.97 0.74
N THR A 23 -2.11 -5.89 1.26
CA THR A 23 -3.56 -5.68 1.22
C THR A 23 -4.01 -4.95 -0.05
N ALA A 24 -5.26 -5.19 -0.47
CA ALA A 24 -5.86 -4.62 -1.69
C ALA A 24 -4.97 -4.82 -2.93
N ALA A 25 -4.51 -6.05 -3.12
CA ALA A 25 -3.59 -6.43 -4.20
C ALA A 25 -4.28 -7.07 -5.42
N ALA A 26 -5.62 -7.20 -5.40
CA ALA A 26 -6.38 -7.65 -6.56
C ALA A 26 -6.52 -6.52 -7.60
N GLY A 27 -6.15 -6.79 -8.81
CA GLY A 27 -6.27 -5.82 -9.90
C GLY A 27 -4.94 -5.43 -10.51
N THR A 28 -4.76 -4.14 -10.83
CA THR A 28 -3.61 -3.63 -11.60
C THR A 28 -3.00 -2.37 -10.98
N GLY A 29 -3.36 -2.06 -9.73
CA GLY A 29 -2.88 -0.88 -9.01
C GLY A 29 -1.57 -1.11 -8.25
N ILE A 30 -1.29 -0.19 -7.33
CA ILE A 30 -0.06 -0.18 -6.52
C ILE A 30 0.08 -1.49 -5.71
N GLY A 31 -1.02 -2.01 -5.14
CA GLY A 31 -0.98 -3.26 -4.35
C GLY A 31 -0.52 -4.47 -5.15
N PHE A 32 -1.03 -4.63 -6.39
CA PHE A 32 -0.56 -5.68 -7.29
C PHE A 32 0.92 -5.51 -7.65
N ALA A 33 1.32 -4.28 -8.00
CA ALA A 33 2.71 -3.98 -8.32
C ALA A 33 3.65 -4.23 -7.13
N ALA A 34 3.21 -3.88 -5.91
CA ALA A 34 3.97 -4.15 -4.68
C ALA A 34 4.11 -5.65 -4.41
N ALA A 35 3.04 -6.43 -4.57
CA ALA A 35 3.08 -7.88 -4.43
C ALA A 35 4.03 -8.52 -5.45
N LYS A 36 3.90 -8.13 -6.74
CA LYS A 36 4.80 -8.58 -7.80
C LYS A 36 6.25 -8.26 -7.47
N ARG A 37 6.51 -7.01 -7.08
CA ARG A 37 7.87 -6.57 -6.74
C ARG A 37 8.44 -7.33 -5.54
N CYS A 38 7.65 -7.58 -4.50
CA CYS A 38 8.09 -8.40 -3.37
C CYS A 38 8.49 -9.82 -3.81
N ILE A 39 7.74 -10.45 -4.71
CA ILE A 39 8.08 -11.77 -5.27
C ILE A 39 9.41 -11.70 -6.05
N GLU A 40 9.57 -10.73 -6.93
CA GLU A 40 10.79 -10.54 -7.74
C GLU A 40 12.03 -10.25 -6.87
N GLU A 41 11.83 -9.70 -5.67
CA GLU A 41 12.87 -9.49 -4.66
C GLU A 41 13.07 -10.69 -3.72
N GLY A 42 12.49 -11.84 -4.03
CA GLY A 42 12.72 -13.10 -3.34
C GLY A 42 11.84 -13.37 -2.12
N ALA A 43 10.79 -12.58 -1.90
CA ALA A 43 9.84 -12.84 -0.82
C ALA A 43 8.83 -13.94 -1.17
N ARG A 44 8.39 -14.68 -0.15
CA ARG A 44 7.12 -15.43 -0.20
C ARG A 44 5.98 -14.44 0.10
N VAL A 45 4.95 -14.43 -0.72
CA VAL A 45 3.92 -13.39 -0.64
C VAL A 45 2.54 -13.99 -0.37
N LEU A 46 1.78 -13.33 0.49
CA LEU A 46 0.34 -13.46 0.60
C LEU A 46 -0.32 -12.16 0.19
N ILE A 47 -1.27 -12.23 -0.72
CA ILE A 47 -2.08 -11.09 -1.15
C ILE A 47 -3.50 -11.17 -0.58
N SER A 48 -4.10 -10.02 -0.31
CA SER A 48 -5.50 -9.97 0.11
C SER A 48 -6.30 -8.89 -0.62
N ASP A 49 -7.59 -9.13 -0.72
CA ASP A 49 -8.57 -8.16 -1.25
C ASP A 49 -9.97 -8.49 -0.71
N ILE A 50 -10.91 -7.56 -0.85
CA ILE A 50 -12.32 -7.78 -0.55
C ILE A 50 -13.07 -8.52 -1.67
N HIS A 51 -12.52 -8.55 -2.88
CA HIS A 51 -13.15 -9.11 -4.07
C HIS A 51 -12.57 -10.48 -4.44
N GLU A 52 -13.28 -11.54 -4.09
CA GLU A 52 -12.84 -12.93 -4.28
C GLU A 52 -12.42 -13.25 -5.72
N ARG A 53 -13.28 -12.97 -6.72
CA ARG A 53 -12.96 -13.25 -8.13
C ARG A 53 -11.70 -12.52 -8.59
N ARG A 54 -11.58 -11.22 -8.31
CA ARG A 54 -10.40 -10.43 -8.70
C ARG A 54 -9.14 -10.88 -7.96
N LEU A 55 -9.29 -11.36 -6.72
CA LEU A 55 -8.19 -11.91 -5.95
C LEU A 55 -7.64 -13.19 -6.61
N GLY A 56 -8.51 -14.11 -7.03
CA GLY A 56 -8.12 -15.30 -7.79
C GLY A 56 -7.41 -14.95 -9.11
N GLU A 57 -7.97 -14.03 -9.87
CA GLU A 57 -7.35 -13.52 -11.12
C GLU A 57 -5.96 -12.91 -10.88
N ALA A 58 -5.77 -12.20 -9.76
CA ALA A 58 -4.48 -11.62 -9.39
C ALA A 58 -3.45 -12.67 -8.99
N VAL A 59 -3.87 -13.72 -8.28
CA VAL A 59 -3.00 -14.87 -7.95
C VAL A 59 -2.48 -15.54 -9.23
N ASP A 60 -3.37 -15.87 -10.16
CA ASP A 60 -3.02 -16.53 -11.42
C ASP A 60 -2.10 -15.65 -12.27
N ARG A 61 -2.36 -14.36 -12.30
CA ARG A 61 -1.54 -13.40 -13.03
C ARG A 61 -0.15 -13.22 -12.41
N LEU A 62 -0.03 -13.14 -11.09
CA LEU A 62 1.26 -13.05 -10.40
C LEU A 62 2.09 -14.31 -10.66
N GLU A 63 1.46 -15.49 -10.60
CA GLU A 63 2.14 -16.75 -10.94
C GLU A 63 2.65 -16.75 -12.38
N ALA A 64 1.82 -16.34 -13.34
CA ALA A 64 2.21 -16.27 -14.75
C ALA A 64 3.35 -15.27 -15.02
N GLU A 65 3.36 -14.11 -14.32
CA GLU A 65 4.35 -13.06 -14.52
C GLU A 65 5.67 -13.29 -13.75
N THR A 66 5.65 -14.04 -12.64
CA THR A 66 6.81 -14.18 -11.75
C THR A 66 7.31 -15.63 -11.61
N GLY A 67 6.53 -16.59 -12.06
CA GLY A 67 6.80 -18.01 -11.85
C GLY A 67 6.52 -18.50 -10.42
N GLN A 68 6.06 -17.63 -9.51
CA GLN A 68 5.74 -17.97 -8.13
C GLN A 68 4.27 -17.67 -7.82
N ARG A 69 3.52 -18.69 -7.39
CA ARG A 69 2.14 -18.54 -6.95
C ARG A 69 2.08 -17.97 -5.53
N PRO A 70 1.52 -16.77 -5.30
CA PRO A 70 1.35 -16.26 -3.95
C PRO A 70 0.20 -16.99 -3.22
N ALA A 71 0.27 -17.02 -1.89
CA ALA A 71 -0.89 -17.33 -1.07
C ALA A 71 -1.91 -16.17 -1.14
N SER A 72 -3.18 -16.44 -0.79
CA SER A 72 -4.20 -15.41 -0.79
C SER A 72 -5.21 -15.58 0.34
N ALA A 73 -5.78 -14.46 0.78
CA ALA A 73 -6.86 -14.42 1.77
C ALA A 73 -7.88 -13.35 1.42
N LEU A 74 -9.16 -13.69 1.48
CA LEU A 74 -10.23 -12.70 1.42
C LEU A 74 -10.19 -11.86 2.70
N CYS A 75 -10.19 -10.53 2.57
CA CYS A 75 -10.12 -9.63 3.72
C CYS A 75 -10.79 -8.29 3.43
N ASN A 76 -11.82 -7.98 4.20
CA ASN A 76 -12.34 -6.62 4.33
C ASN A 76 -11.64 -5.95 5.52
N VAL A 77 -10.78 -4.96 5.26
CA VAL A 77 -10.01 -4.26 6.30
C VAL A 77 -10.86 -3.45 7.29
N THR A 78 -12.15 -3.26 6.99
CA THR A 78 -13.11 -2.63 7.92
C THR A 78 -13.61 -3.60 8.99
N ILE A 79 -13.36 -4.91 8.82
CA ILE A 79 -13.84 -5.97 9.72
C ILE A 79 -12.65 -6.55 10.49
N GLU A 80 -12.64 -6.38 11.81
CA GLU A 80 -11.55 -6.87 12.68
C GLU A 80 -11.30 -8.38 12.54
N ALA A 81 -12.39 -9.17 12.43
CA ALA A 81 -12.29 -10.62 12.27
C ALA A 81 -11.60 -11.03 10.97
N ASP A 82 -11.83 -10.29 9.87
CA ASP A 82 -11.18 -10.55 8.59
C ASP A 82 -9.68 -10.24 8.67
N VAL A 83 -9.32 -9.15 9.34
CA VAL A 83 -7.91 -8.79 9.57
C VAL A 83 -7.21 -9.82 10.44
N ALA A 84 -7.86 -10.31 11.49
CA ALA A 84 -7.33 -11.39 12.32
C ALA A 84 -7.14 -12.69 11.51
N ASN A 85 -8.11 -13.04 10.66
CA ASN A 85 -8.01 -14.19 9.76
C ASN A 85 -6.89 -14.02 8.71
N LEU A 86 -6.66 -12.80 8.20
CA LEU A 86 -5.55 -12.50 7.29
C LEU A 86 -4.20 -12.85 7.95
N VAL A 87 -3.98 -12.40 9.19
CA VAL A 87 -2.75 -12.70 9.95
C VAL A 87 -2.63 -14.20 10.20
N ALA A 88 -3.70 -14.88 10.66
CA ALA A 88 -3.70 -16.31 10.89
C ALA A 88 -3.39 -17.12 9.61
N THR A 89 -3.95 -16.68 8.48
CA THR A 89 -3.69 -17.30 7.17
C THR A 89 -2.23 -17.10 6.75
N ALA A 90 -1.66 -15.90 6.95
CA ALA A 90 -0.26 -15.66 6.65
C ALA A 90 0.68 -16.52 7.52
N VAL A 91 0.37 -16.70 8.80
CA VAL A 91 1.13 -17.59 9.68
C VAL A 91 1.05 -19.03 9.20
N ARG A 92 -0.12 -19.51 8.83
CA ARG A 92 -0.32 -20.90 8.34
C ARG A 92 0.39 -21.15 7.00
N GLU A 93 0.26 -20.23 6.04
CA GLU A 93 0.76 -20.45 4.67
C GLU A 93 2.25 -20.08 4.51
N LEU A 94 2.71 -19.05 5.23
CA LEU A 94 4.08 -18.53 5.10
C LEU A 94 4.97 -18.88 6.31
N GLY A 95 4.42 -19.22 7.45
CA GLY A 95 5.14 -19.48 8.70
C GLY A 95 5.34 -18.22 9.56
N GLY A 96 4.82 -17.07 9.15
CA GLY A 96 4.90 -15.79 9.86
C GLY A 96 4.90 -14.61 8.90
N ILE A 97 5.00 -13.39 9.45
CA ILE A 97 5.02 -12.15 8.68
C ILE A 97 6.28 -11.37 9.02
N ASP A 98 7.12 -11.09 8.03
CA ASP A 98 8.31 -10.23 8.16
C ASP A 98 8.05 -8.83 7.61
N VAL A 99 7.17 -8.74 6.58
CA VAL A 99 6.82 -7.50 5.89
C VAL A 99 5.30 -7.38 5.77
N MET A 100 4.77 -6.23 6.15
CA MET A 100 3.38 -5.86 5.89
C MET A 100 3.31 -4.62 5.02
N ILE A 101 2.60 -4.68 3.88
CA ILE A 101 2.29 -3.52 3.05
C ILE A 101 0.80 -3.23 3.15
N ASN A 102 0.45 -2.18 3.90
CA ASN A 102 -0.91 -1.69 4.03
C ASN A 102 -1.25 -0.78 2.86
N ASN A 103 -1.81 -1.37 1.81
CA ASN A 103 -2.17 -0.66 0.59
C ASN A 103 -3.69 -0.40 0.47
N ALA A 104 -4.53 -1.08 1.24
CA ALA A 104 -5.96 -0.88 1.19
C ALA A 104 -6.33 0.59 1.46
N GLY A 105 -7.15 1.15 0.58
CA GLY A 105 -7.62 2.52 0.68
C GLY A 105 -8.74 2.79 -0.31
N LEU A 106 -9.59 3.73 0.04
CA LEU A 106 -10.72 4.18 -0.77
C LEU A 106 -10.65 5.70 -0.88
N GLY A 107 -10.77 6.20 -2.11
CA GLY A 107 -10.96 7.61 -2.39
C GLY A 107 -12.41 7.90 -2.80
N GLY A 108 -12.65 9.14 -3.14
CA GLY A 108 -13.93 9.62 -3.65
C GLY A 108 -13.80 11.12 -3.93
N THR A 109 -14.80 11.72 -4.58
CA THR A 109 -14.84 13.16 -4.82
C THR A 109 -16.22 13.69 -4.42
N ALA A 110 -16.23 14.61 -3.47
CA ALA A 110 -17.41 15.37 -3.06
C ALA A 110 -16.95 16.69 -2.44
N ASN A 111 -17.61 17.83 -2.79
CA ASN A 111 -17.35 19.06 -2.09
C ASN A 111 -17.79 18.94 -0.63
N LEU A 112 -17.09 19.59 0.27
CA LEU A 112 -17.34 19.45 1.71
C LEU A 112 -18.79 19.81 2.11
N VAL A 113 -19.37 20.79 1.45
CA VAL A 113 -20.75 21.24 1.72
C VAL A 113 -21.82 20.22 1.29
N ASP A 114 -21.49 19.34 0.34
CA ASP A 114 -22.39 18.33 -0.25
C ASP A 114 -22.05 16.91 0.26
N MET A 115 -20.93 16.76 0.99
CA MET A 115 -20.43 15.46 1.45
C MET A 115 -21.35 14.90 2.54
N THR A 116 -21.86 13.69 2.32
CA THR A 116 -22.64 12.99 3.34
C THR A 116 -21.73 12.33 4.39
N ASP A 117 -22.28 12.09 5.59
CA ASP A 117 -21.56 11.33 6.63
C ASP A 117 -21.16 9.92 6.15
N ASP A 118 -21.98 9.27 5.33
CA ASP A 118 -21.65 7.96 4.78
C ASP A 118 -20.44 8.01 3.84
N GLN A 119 -20.36 9.03 2.97
CA GLN A 119 -19.19 9.24 2.10
C GLN A 119 -17.92 9.50 2.92
N TRP A 120 -18.04 10.32 3.98
CA TRP A 120 -16.94 10.56 4.90
C TRP A 120 -16.53 9.28 5.63
N ASN A 121 -17.48 8.62 6.28
CA ASN A 121 -17.21 7.47 7.15
C ASN A 121 -16.63 6.27 6.41
N VAL A 122 -17.12 5.95 5.20
CA VAL A 122 -16.58 4.82 4.42
C VAL A 122 -15.12 5.05 4.03
N VAL A 123 -14.74 6.26 3.66
CA VAL A 123 -13.35 6.58 3.29
C VAL A 123 -12.43 6.53 4.52
N ILE A 124 -12.85 7.09 5.65
CA ILE A 124 -12.12 7.03 6.91
C ILE A 124 -11.98 5.57 7.38
N ASP A 125 -13.06 4.79 7.33
CA ASP A 125 -13.02 3.43 7.86
C ASP A 125 -12.15 2.49 7.03
N VAL A 126 -12.24 2.56 5.71
CA VAL A 126 -11.37 1.75 4.84
C VAL A 126 -9.91 2.22 4.92
N THR A 127 -9.66 3.52 4.78
CA THR A 127 -8.32 4.06 4.54
C THR A 127 -7.52 4.23 5.82
N LEU A 128 -8.12 4.81 6.87
CA LEU A 128 -7.43 5.06 8.13
C LEU A 128 -7.63 3.92 9.12
N ASN A 129 -8.88 3.59 9.44
CA ASN A 129 -9.16 2.56 10.44
C ASN A 129 -8.72 1.17 9.95
N GLY A 130 -8.87 0.88 8.65
CA GLY A 130 -8.39 -0.37 8.04
C GLY A 130 -6.87 -0.51 8.15
N THR A 131 -6.12 0.56 7.85
CA THR A 131 -4.67 0.60 8.05
C THR A 131 -4.30 0.41 9.53
N MET A 132 -5.03 1.06 10.44
CA MET A 132 -4.82 0.92 11.88
C MET A 132 -5.07 -0.52 12.35
N ARG A 133 -6.19 -1.15 11.95
CA ARG A 133 -6.51 -2.54 12.32
C ARG A 133 -5.43 -3.51 11.84
N ALA A 134 -5.00 -3.39 10.57
CA ALA A 134 -3.96 -4.25 10.00
C ALA A 134 -2.61 -4.02 10.66
N THR A 135 -2.20 -2.76 10.87
CA THR A 135 -0.96 -2.41 11.59
C THR A 135 -0.97 -3.01 12.99
N ARG A 136 -2.04 -2.82 13.76
CA ARG A 136 -2.19 -3.36 15.12
C ARG A 136 -2.10 -4.89 15.16
N ALA A 137 -2.80 -5.57 14.26
CA ALA A 137 -2.81 -7.04 14.23
C ALA A 137 -1.43 -7.61 13.89
N VAL A 138 -0.75 -7.02 12.90
CA VAL A 138 0.59 -7.45 12.49
C VAL A 138 1.64 -7.10 13.54
N LEU A 139 1.56 -5.92 14.18
CA LEU A 139 2.47 -5.57 15.29
C LEU A 139 2.37 -6.58 16.43
N ARG A 140 1.18 -6.97 16.85
CA ARG A 140 0.99 -8.02 17.87
C ARG A 140 1.71 -9.31 17.47
N HIS A 141 1.49 -9.79 16.25
CA HIS A 141 2.14 -11.00 15.75
C HIS A 141 3.68 -10.86 15.72
N MET A 142 4.21 -9.75 15.19
CA MET A 142 5.67 -9.53 15.10
C MET A 142 6.32 -9.43 16.49
N ILE A 143 5.67 -8.75 17.45
CA ILE A 143 6.13 -8.63 18.84
C ILE A 143 6.15 -10.00 19.53
N GLU A 144 5.06 -10.77 19.42
CA GLU A 144 4.97 -12.13 19.98
C GLU A 144 6.04 -13.07 19.38
N ARG A 145 6.30 -12.94 18.08
CA ARG A 145 7.32 -13.73 17.39
C ARG A 145 8.76 -13.31 17.77
N GLY A 146 8.98 -12.08 18.15
CA GLY A 146 10.28 -11.56 18.60
C GLY A 146 11.38 -11.48 17.52
N SER A 147 11.01 -11.49 16.23
CA SER A 147 11.98 -11.52 15.11
C SER A 147 12.15 -10.17 14.39
N GLY A 148 11.54 -9.11 14.91
CA GLY A 148 11.49 -7.83 14.23
C GLY A 148 10.58 -7.87 12.98
N GLY A 149 10.73 -6.87 12.10
CA GLY A 149 9.98 -6.80 10.86
C GLY A 149 9.87 -5.39 10.28
N ALA A 150 9.11 -5.25 9.19
CA ALA A 150 8.85 -3.95 8.57
C ALA A 150 7.38 -3.82 8.16
N ILE A 151 6.80 -2.65 8.45
CA ILE A 151 5.46 -2.27 8.01
C ILE A 151 5.58 -1.04 7.12
N VAL A 152 4.98 -1.09 5.93
CA VAL A 152 4.94 0.02 4.98
C VAL A 152 3.48 0.40 4.73
N ASN A 153 3.11 1.60 5.14
CA ASN A 153 1.78 2.16 4.93
C ASN A 153 1.72 2.96 3.63
N ASN A 154 0.60 2.89 2.92
CA ASN A 154 0.37 3.66 1.70
C ASN A 154 -0.52 4.88 2.00
N ALA A 155 0.10 6.06 2.16
CA ALA A 155 -0.61 7.33 2.25
C ALA A 155 -0.87 7.97 0.86
N SER A 156 -0.69 9.27 0.72
CA SER A 156 -0.78 10.05 -0.52
C SER A 156 -0.21 11.44 -0.27
N VAL A 157 0.30 12.11 -1.30
CA VAL A 157 0.67 13.54 -1.21
C VAL A 157 -0.52 14.42 -0.81
N VAL A 158 -1.77 13.98 -1.06
CA VAL A 158 -3.00 14.68 -0.62
C VAL A 158 -3.11 14.74 0.90
N GLY A 159 -2.40 13.89 1.66
CA GLY A 159 -2.27 14.01 3.11
C GLY A 159 -1.48 15.25 3.57
N TRP A 160 -0.68 15.86 2.68
CA TRP A 160 0.05 17.11 2.92
C TRP A 160 -0.53 18.29 2.16
N ARG A 161 -1.14 18.04 0.99
CA ARG A 161 -1.56 19.08 0.03
C ARG A 161 -3.07 19.15 -0.05
N ALA A 162 -3.58 20.34 -0.29
CA ALA A 162 -5.01 20.53 -0.52
C ALA A 162 -5.41 20.08 -1.93
N GLN A 163 -6.53 19.38 -2.01
CA GLN A 163 -7.22 19.07 -3.25
C GLN A 163 -8.72 19.21 -3.04
N ALA A 164 -9.37 20.08 -3.82
CA ALA A 164 -10.81 20.29 -3.75
C ALA A 164 -11.57 18.94 -3.95
N GLY A 165 -12.64 18.76 -3.20
CA GLY A 165 -13.46 17.54 -3.24
C GLY A 165 -12.85 16.31 -2.57
N GLN A 166 -11.69 16.44 -1.91
CA GLN A 166 -10.95 15.30 -1.32
C GLN A 166 -10.81 15.39 0.20
N ALA A 167 -11.64 16.17 0.90
CA ALA A 167 -11.48 16.43 2.33
C ALA A 167 -11.40 15.13 3.18
N HIS A 168 -12.29 14.18 2.96
CA HIS A 168 -12.30 12.88 3.63
C HIS A 168 -11.03 12.05 3.35
N TYR A 169 -10.61 12.00 2.08
CA TYR A 169 -9.42 11.26 1.66
C TYR A 169 -8.13 11.90 2.20
N ALA A 170 -8.03 13.22 2.12
CA ALA A 170 -6.91 13.99 2.67
C ALA A 170 -6.78 13.77 4.19
N ALA A 171 -7.90 13.88 4.93
CA ALA A 171 -7.93 13.62 6.36
C ALA A 171 -7.49 12.16 6.69
N ALA A 172 -8.00 11.16 5.95
CA ALA A 172 -7.61 9.78 6.15
C ALA A 172 -6.12 9.55 5.88
N LYS A 173 -5.59 10.09 4.77
CA LYS A 173 -4.17 9.92 4.38
C LYS A 173 -3.21 10.69 5.30
N ALA A 174 -3.59 11.88 5.79
CA ALA A 174 -2.87 12.58 6.85
C ALA A 174 -2.88 11.78 8.17
N GLY A 175 -4.02 11.17 8.50
CA GLY A 175 -4.15 10.25 9.64
C GLY A 175 -3.24 9.03 9.53
N VAL A 176 -3.10 8.42 8.34
CA VAL A 176 -2.17 7.31 8.09
C VAL A 176 -0.72 7.74 8.34
N MET A 177 -0.33 8.94 7.92
CA MET A 177 1.03 9.47 8.20
C MET A 177 1.27 9.66 9.70
N ALA A 178 0.29 10.20 10.43
CA ALA A 178 0.37 10.36 11.88
C ALA A 178 0.41 9.01 12.60
N LEU A 179 -0.45 8.06 12.21
CA LEU A 179 -0.46 6.68 12.72
C LEU A 179 0.91 6.01 12.53
N THR A 180 1.52 6.18 11.36
CA THR A 180 2.84 5.63 11.04
C THR A 180 3.89 6.09 12.05
N ARG A 181 3.95 7.40 12.34
CA ARG A 181 4.93 7.96 13.30
C ARG A 181 4.72 7.44 14.71
N CYS A 182 3.48 7.36 15.19
CA CYS A 182 3.18 6.83 16.52
C CYS A 182 3.50 5.33 16.60
N ALA A 183 3.04 4.55 15.65
CA ALA A 183 3.31 3.11 15.60
C ALA A 183 4.82 2.80 15.51
N ALA A 184 5.58 3.62 14.80
CA ALA A 184 7.04 3.47 14.70
C ALA A 184 7.73 3.60 16.07
N MET A 185 7.33 4.57 16.90
CA MET A 185 7.88 4.75 18.24
C MET A 185 7.57 3.57 19.16
N GLU A 186 6.34 3.04 19.07
CA GLU A 186 5.91 1.88 19.85
C GLU A 186 6.57 0.58 19.39
N ALA A 187 6.83 0.45 18.07
CA ALA A 187 7.40 -0.75 17.46
C ALA A 187 8.93 -0.86 17.57
N ALA A 188 9.63 0.27 17.65
CA ALA A 188 11.09 0.34 17.65
C ALA A 188 11.78 -0.51 18.74
N PRO A 189 11.30 -0.57 20.00
CA PRO A 189 11.89 -1.44 21.03
C PRO A 189 11.85 -2.94 20.68
N HIS A 190 11.03 -3.34 19.73
CA HIS A 190 10.87 -4.71 19.26
C HIS A 190 11.61 -5.01 17.94
N GLY A 191 12.45 -4.08 17.47
CA GLY A 191 13.15 -4.21 16.20
C GLY A 191 12.24 -4.15 14.97
N ILE A 192 11.04 -3.56 15.09
CA ILE A 192 10.08 -3.42 14.00
C ILE A 192 10.12 -1.98 13.49
N ARG A 193 10.25 -1.81 12.18
CA ARG A 193 10.21 -0.51 11.51
C ARG A 193 8.82 -0.28 10.91
N VAL A 194 8.30 0.93 11.06
CA VAL A 194 7.03 1.33 10.46
C VAL A 194 7.25 2.61 9.68
N ASN A 195 7.11 2.55 8.36
CA ASN A 195 7.30 3.69 7.47
C ASN A 195 6.10 3.86 6.53
N CYS A 196 6.06 4.94 5.80
CA CYS A 196 4.97 5.29 4.91
C CYS A 196 5.50 5.80 3.57
N VAL A 197 4.81 5.45 2.48
CA VAL A 197 4.97 6.12 1.19
C VAL A 197 3.81 7.08 0.97
N ALA A 198 4.07 8.22 0.34
CA ALA A 198 3.08 9.19 -0.09
C ALA A 198 3.18 9.42 -1.61
N PRO A 199 2.50 8.58 -2.41
CA PRO A 199 2.50 8.74 -3.86
C PRO A 199 1.77 10.00 -4.31
N SER A 200 2.24 10.59 -5.43
CA SER A 200 1.46 11.51 -6.25
C SER A 200 0.57 10.72 -7.23
N LEU A 201 0.38 11.23 -8.43
CA LEU A 201 -0.46 10.57 -9.44
C LEU A 201 0.20 9.26 -9.91
N ALA A 202 -0.37 8.12 -9.56
CA ALA A 202 -0.01 6.81 -10.10
C ALA A 202 -1.11 6.31 -11.04
N MET A 203 -0.79 6.12 -12.31
CA MET A 203 -1.77 5.69 -13.29
C MET A 203 -2.06 4.20 -13.18
N HIS A 204 -3.34 3.87 -13.10
CA HIS A 204 -3.82 2.49 -13.17
C HIS A 204 -5.19 2.43 -13.84
N PRO A 205 -5.60 1.30 -14.44
CA PRO A 205 -6.83 1.19 -15.23
C PRO A 205 -8.11 1.60 -14.51
N PHE A 206 -8.19 1.43 -13.19
CA PHE A 206 -9.38 1.87 -12.44
C PHE A 206 -9.47 3.40 -12.41
N LEU A 207 -8.37 4.11 -12.15
CA LEU A 207 -8.36 5.58 -12.16
C LEU A 207 -8.74 6.12 -13.54
N ALA A 208 -8.21 5.51 -14.61
CA ALA A 208 -8.55 5.87 -15.98
C ALA A 208 -10.04 5.66 -16.32
N LYS A 209 -10.73 4.73 -15.65
CA LYS A 209 -12.17 4.47 -15.85
C LYS A 209 -13.08 5.45 -15.10
N VAL A 210 -12.64 5.96 -13.96
CA VAL A 210 -13.46 6.80 -13.07
C VAL A 210 -13.15 8.29 -13.17
N SER A 211 -12.15 8.66 -13.99
CA SER A 211 -11.71 10.05 -14.20
C SER A 211 -11.88 10.45 -15.66
N THR A 212 -12.21 11.72 -15.89
CA THR A 212 -12.19 12.27 -17.27
C THR A 212 -10.74 12.49 -17.72
N GLN A 213 -10.51 12.41 -19.04
CA GLN A 213 -9.16 12.67 -19.59
C GLN A 213 -8.69 14.08 -19.27
N GLU A 214 -9.56 15.07 -19.34
CA GLU A 214 -9.26 16.47 -19.01
C GLU A 214 -8.78 16.61 -17.54
N PHE A 215 -9.43 15.92 -16.61
CA PHE A 215 -9.00 15.92 -15.21
C PHE A 215 -7.63 15.24 -15.04
N LEU A 216 -7.40 14.11 -15.70
CA LEU A 216 -6.11 13.42 -15.67
C LEU A 216 -5.00 14.30 -16.26
N ASP A 217 -5.26 14.97 -17.39
CA ASP A 217 -4.30 15.88 -18.02
C ASP A 217 -3.97 17.07 -17.10
N SER A 218 -4.96 17.59 -16.36
CA SER A 218 -4.74 18.64 -15.38
C SER A 218 -3.82 18.18 -14.24
N LEU A 219 -3.97 16.94 -13.77
CA LEU A 219 -3.09 16.37 -12.74
C LEU A 219 -1.68 16.11 -13.28
N ILE A 220 -1.57 15.58 -14.52
CA ILE A 220 -0.30 15.33 -15.17
C ILE A 220 0.50 16.62 -15.35
N SER A 221 -0.18 17.73 -15.65
CA SER A 221 0.49 19.04 -15.81
C SER A 221 1.15 19.56 -14.53
N LEU A 222 0.77 19.04 -13.36
CA LEU A 222 1.41 19.35 -12.07
C LEU A 222 2.67 18.50 -11.81
N GLU A 223 2.88 17.44 -12.58
CA GLU A 223 4.03 16.56 -12.44
C GLU A 223 5.21 17.12 -13.25
N ALA A 224 6.37 17.33 -12.61
CA ALA A 224 7.55 17.92 -13.26
C ALA A 224 8.06 17.12 -14.47
N PHE A 225 7.86 15.79 -14.46
CA PHE A 225 8.17 14.92 -15.60
C PHE A 225 7.08 14.85 -16.66
N ASN A 226 5.98 15.61 -16.51
CA ASN A 226 4.82 15.58 -17.42
C ASN A 226 4.30 14.16 -17.69
N ARG A 227 4.36 13.29 -16.69
CA ARG A 227 3.80 11.93 -16.70
C ARG A 227 3.38 11.50 -15.31
N PRO A 228 2.38 10.60 -15.20
CA PRO A 228 2.10 9.93 -13.94
C PRO A 228 3.22 8.93 -13.61
N ALA A 229 3.30 8.53 -12.35
CA ALA A 229 4.13 7.39 -11.97
C ALA A 229 3.51 6.08 -12.49
N GLU A 230 4.36 5.17 -12.91
CA GLU A 230 3.99 3.76 -13.05
C GLU A 230 3.84 3.15 -11.66
N THR A 231 2.91 2.21 -11.49
CA THR A 231 2.66 1.60 -10.16
C THR A 231 3.89 0.90 -9.58
N TRP A 232 4.76 0.37 -10.42
CA TRP A 232 6.00 -0.28 -10.00
C TRP A 232 7.06 0.73 -9.47
N GLU A 233 7.02 2.01 -9.87
CA GLU A 233 7.90 3.03 -9.30
C GLU A 233 7.58 3.26 -7.82
N ILE A 234 6.29 3.22 -7.46
CA ILE A 234 5.85 3.26 -6.06
C ILE A 234 6.26 1.98 -5.33
N ALA A 235 6.04 0.81 -5.95
CA ALA A 235 6.39 -0.48 -5.38
C ALA A 235 7.88 -0.62 -5.06
N ASN A 236 8.77 -0.04 -5.89
CA ASN A 236 10.21 -0.01 -5.61
C ASN A 236 10.54 0.69 -4.29
N VAL A 237 9.88 1.81 -3.99
CA VAL A 237 10.10 2.53 -2.73
C VAL A 237 9.50 1.75 -1.55
N MET A 238 8.35 1.08 -1.74
CA MET A 238 7.78 0.20 -0.71
C MET A 238 8.74 -0.95 -0.37
N VAL A 239 9.33 -1.59 -1.37
CA VAL A 239 10.32 -2.66 -1.17
C VAL A 239 11.59 -2.13 -0.51
N PHE A 240 12.09 -0.96 -0.92
CA PHE A 240 13.21 -0.31 -0.24
C PHE A 240 12.92 -0.13 1.26
N LEU A 241 11.75 0.41 1.62
CA LEU A 241 11.33 0.60 3.01
C LEU A 241 11.10 -0.73 3.76
N ALA A 242 10.71 -1.79 3.07
CA ALA A 242 10.54 -3.12 3.64
C ALA A 242 11.88 -3.85 3.85
N SER A 243 12.92 -3.51 3.09
CA SER A 243 14.22 -4.17 3.08
C SER A 243 15.20 -3.63 4.13
N ASP A 244 16.30 -4.34 4.33
CA ASP A 244 17.37 -3.92 5.24
C ASP A 244 18.17 -2.71 4.72
N TYR A 245 17.99 -2.28 3.46
CA TYR A 245 18.54 -1.03 2.93
C TYR A 245 18.00 0.20 3.66
N SER A 246 16.84 0.11 4.30
CA SER A 246 16.26 1.17 5.13
C SER A 246 16.35 0.87 6.64
N SER A 247 17.35 0.09 7.08
CA SER A 247 17.48 -0.39 8.47
C SER A 247 17.54 0.71 9.53
N TYR A 248 17.94 1.94 9.16
CA TYR A 248 17.97 3.10 10.05
C TYR A 248 16.75 4.02 9.92
N MET A 249 15.70 3.59 9.19
CA MET A 249 14.52 4.40 8.92
C MET A 249 13.29 3.82 9.62
N THR A 250 12.66 4.59 10.50
CA THR A 250 11.35 4.29 11.09
C THR A 250 10.61 5.59 11.39
N GLY A 251 9.30 5.61 11.22
CA GLY A 251 8.46 6.80 11.37
C GLY A 251 8.50 7.76 10.18
N GLU A 252 9.20 7.41 9.11
CA GLU A 252 9.37 8.27 7.95
C GLU A 252 8.17 8.20 7.00
N VAL A 253 7.90 9.33 6.34
CA VAL A 253 6.91 9.44 5.28
C VAL A 253 7.62 9.94 4.02
N LEU A 254 7.85 9.02 3.07
CA LEU A 254 8.56 9.32 1.83
C LEU A 254 7.59 9.68 0.72
N ALA A 255 7.72 10.89 0.17
CA ALA A 255 7.02 11.23 -1.06
C ALA A 255 7.58 10.41 -2.23
N VAL A 256 6.69 9.72 -2.96
CA VAL A 256 7.00 9.13 -4.27
C VAL A 256 6.31 10.01 -5.30
N SER A 257 6.90 11.15 -5.54
CA SER A 257 6.29 12.26 -6.27
C SER A 257 7.36 13.09 -6.96
N ASN A 258 7.02 13.66 -8.09
CA ASN A 258 7.80 14.69 -8.76
C ASN A 258 7.07 16.04 -8.83
N GLN A 259 5.98 16.19 -8.08
CA GLN A 259 5.30 17.48 -7.90
C GLN A 259 6.14 18.40 -7.01
N HIS A 260 6.06 19.70 -7.26
CA HIS A 260 6.59 20.67 -6.32
C HIS A 260 5.88 20.59 -4.96
N PRO A 261 6.62 20.71 -3.85
CA PRO A 261 6.04 20.70 -2.50
C PRO A 261 5.12 21.90 -2.25
#